data_1687b06d95554fd7010f6c413f99a661
#
_entry.id   1687b06d95554fd7010f6c413f99a661
#
_cell.length_a   1.000
_cell.length_b   1.000
_cell.length_c   1.000
_cell.angle_alpha   90.00
_cell.angle_beta   90.00
_cell.angle_gamma   90.00
#
_symmetry.space_group_name_H-M   'P 1'
#
loop_
_entity.id
_entity.type
_entity.pdbx_description
1 polymer ?
#
loop_
_entity_poly.entity_id
_entity_poly.type
_entity_poly.pdbx_seq_one_letter_code
_entity_poly.pdbx_strand_id
1 'polypeptide(L)' 'MYHFVGIKGAGMSSLAQMLKELGYDVQGSDLPKHFFTEKGLVECHIPFYSY' A
#
# COMPACT_ATOMS: atom_id res chain seq x y z
N MET A 1 -12.80 -3.54 3.66
CA MET A 1 -11.72 -3.28 2.67
C MET A 1 -11.36 -1.79 2.67
N TYR A 2 -10.09 -1.50 2.82
CA TYR A 2 -9.58 -0.13 2.73
C TYR A 2 -8.82 0.02 1.41
N HIS A 3 -9.14 1.04 0.65
CA HIS A 3 -8.45 1.34 -0.59
C HIS A 3 -7.73 2.68 -0.45
N PHE A 4 -6.41 2.66 -0.61
CA PHE A 4 -5.58 3.87 -0.49
C PHE A 4 -5.24 4.41 -1.87
N VAL A 5 -5.63 5.63 -2.15
CA VAL A 5 -5.19 6.33 -3.35
C VAL A 5 -3.86 7.00 -3.03
N GLY A 6 -2.83 6.72 -3.83
CA GLY A 6 -1.48 7.19 -3.54
C GLY A 6 -0.74 6.33 -2.52
N ILE A 7 -0.99 5.03 -2.53
CA ILE A 7 -0.49 4.10 -1.52
C ILE A 7 1.04 4.03 -1.44
N LYS A 8 1.74 4.43 -2.51
CA LYS A 8 3.21 4.40 -2.52
C LYS A 8 3.84 5.60 -1.81
N GLY A 9 3.06 6.57 -1.38
CA GLY A 9 3.55 7.65 -0.54
C GLY A 9 4.03 7.09 0.80
N ALA A 10 5.09 7.69 1.38
CA ALA A 10 5.69 7.16 2.60
C ALA A 10 4.70 7.05 3.76
N GLY A 11 3.93 8.10 4.00
CA GLY A 11 2.94 8.08 5.07
C GLY A 11 1.78 7.14 4.79
N MET A 12 1.31 7.11 3.55
CA MET A 12 0.21 6.23 3.14
C MET A 12 0.62 4.78 3.21
N SER A 13 1.83 4.45 2.74
CA SER A 13 2.35 3.09 2.79
C SER A 13 2.46 2.60 4.23
N SER A 14 2.96 3.43 5.13
CA SER A 14 3.09 3.06 6.55
C SER A 14 1.73 2.80 7.18
N LEU A 15 0.75 3.65 6.89
CA LEU A 15 -0.60 3.47 7.42
C LEU A 15 -1.25 2.21 6.88
N ALA A 16 -1.08 1.95 5.57
CA ALA A 16 -1.63 0.75 4.95
C ALA A 16 -1.04 -0.51 5.58
N GLN A 17 0.26 -0.53 5.82
CA GLN A 17 0.92 -1.67 6.44
C GLN A 17 0.44 -1.89 7.88
N MET A 18 0.24 -0.80 8.62
CA MET A 18 -0.28 -0.89 10.00
C MET A 18 -1.67 -1.51 10.00
N LEU A 19 -2.56 -1.06 9.10
CA LEU A 19 -3.91 -1.61 9.03
C LEU A 19 -3.89 -3.08 8.64
N LYS A 20 -3.00 -3.45 7.72
CA LYS A 20 -2.86 -4.85 7.31
C LYS A 20 -2.43 -5.72 8.48
N GLU A 21 -1.48 -5.25 9.26
CA GLU A 21 -1.00 -5.99 10.44
C GLU A 21 -2.10 -6.16 11.49
N LEU A 22 -3.03 -5.23 11.56
CA LEU A 22 -4.17 -5.32 12.46
C LEU A 22 -5.27 -6.26 11.95
N GLY A 23 -5.09 -6.84 10.77
CA GLY A 23 -6.03 -7.82 10.24
C GLY A 23 -7.05 -7.28 9.26
N TYR A 24 -6.92 -6.02 8.84
CA TYR A 24 -7.85 -5.45 7.86
C TYR A 24 -7.43 -5.79 6.44
N ASP A 25 -8.41 -5.87 5.55
CA ASP A 25 -8.14 -5.99 4.11
C ASP A 25 -7.77 -4.63 3.56
N VAL A 26 -6.59 -4.56 2.93
CA VAL A 26 -6.04 -3.30 2.43
C VAL A 26 -5.55 -3.47 1.00
N GLN A 27 -5.82 -2.48 0.18
CA GLN A 27 -5.30 -2.39 -1.19
C GLN A 27 -5.07 -0.93 -1.52
N GLY A 28 -4.49 -0.65 -2.68
CA GLY A 28 -4.29 0.72 -3.08
C GLY A 28 -3.96 0.90 -4.54
N SER A 29 -3.83 2.15 -4.94
CA SER A 29 -3.45 2.53 -6.30
C SER A 29 -2.45 3.67 -6.25
N ASP A 30 -1.63 3.77 -7.29
CA ASP A 30 -0.64 4.83 -7.41
C ASP A 30 -0.16 4.90 -8.87
N LEU A 31 0.78 5.79 -9.11
CA LEU A 31 1.41 5.91 -10.43
C LEU A 31 2.22 4.65 -10.75
N PRO A 32 2.39 4.31 -12.05
CA PRO A 32 3.14 3.11 -12.44
C PRO A 32 4.66 3.27 -12.31
N LYS A 33 5.11 4.09 -11.38
CA LYS A 33 6.53 4.26 -11.07
C LYS A 33 6.92 3.38 -9.89
N HIS A 34 8.17 2.95 -9.88
CA HIS A 34 8.69 2.18 -8.76
C HIS A 34 9.16 3.12 -7.67
N PHE A 35 8.67 2.89 -6.48
CA PHE A 35 9.03 3.67 -5.29
C PHE A 35 9.63 2.73 -4.26
N PHE A 36 10.46 3.27 -3.38
CA PHE A 36 11.10 2.46 -2.33
C PHE A 36 10.07 1.82 -1.39
N THR A 37 8.88 2.40 -1.29
CA THR A 37 7.82 1.88 -0.42
C THR A 37 7.19 0.58 -0.94
N GLU A 38 7.38 0.25 -2.23
CA GLU A 38 6.78 -0.97 -2.79
C GLU A 38 7.27 -2.23 -2.09
N LYS A 39 8.52 -2.25 -1.65
CA LYS A 39 9.05 -3.41 -0.98
C LYS A 39 8.23 -3.76 0.27
N GLY A 40 7.91 -2.76 1.09
CA GLY A 40 7.09 -2.98 2.27
C GLY A 40 5.69 -3.44 1.94
N LEU A 41 5.10 -2.88 0.88
CA LEU A 41 3.76 -3.28 0.44
C LEU A 41 3.75 -4.74 -0.01
N VAL A 42 4.74 -5.15 -0.78
CA VAL A 42 4.86 -6.54 -1.24
C VAL A 42 5.06 -7.49 -0.06
N GLU A 43 5.93 -7.12 0.87
CA GLU A 43 6.20 -7.96 2.04
C GLU A 43 4.97 -8.14 2.93
N CYS A 44 4.11 -7.14 2.98
CA CYS A 44 2.87 -7.21 3.76
C CYS A 44 1.70 -7.81 2.95
N HIS A 45 1.95 -8.25 1.73
CA HIS A 45 0.91 -8.83 0.86
C HIS A 45 -0.23 -7.85 0.58
N ILE A 46 0.09 -6.59 0.41
CA ILE A 46 -0.89 -5.55 0.08
C ILE A 46 -0.89 -5.36 -1.45
N PRO A 47 -1.99 -5.70 -2.13
CA PRO A 47 -2.06 -5.48 -3.57
C PRO A 47 -2.14 -4.00 -3.90
N PHE A 48 -1.41 -3.59 -4.92
CA PHE A 48 -1.48 -2.21 -5.40
C PHE A 48 -1.47 -2.20 -6.92
N TYR A 49 -2.18 -1.22 -7.47
CA TYR A 49 -2.45 -1.14 -8.91
C TYR A 49 -2.06 0.23 -9.42
N SER A 50 -1.77 0.34 -10.74
CA SER A 50 -1.55 1.64 -11.35
C SER A 50 -2.91 2.27 -11.69
N TYR A 51 -2.92 3.58 -11.76
CA TYR A 51 -4.11 4.33 -12.18
C TYR A 51 -4.50 3.99 -13.62
#